data_54c7bc394c7780b3dd708d7c1ec76abc
#
_entry.id   54c7bc394c7780b3dd708d7c1ec76abc
#
_cell.length_a   1.000
_cell.length_b   1.000
_cell.length_c   1.000
_cell.angle_alpha   90.00
_cell.angle_beta   90.00
_cell.angle_gamma   90.00
#
_symmetry.space_group_name_H-M   'P 1'
#
loop_
_entity.id
_entity.type
_entity.pdbx_description
1 polymer ?
#
loop_
_entity_poly.entity_id
_entity_poly.type
_entity_poly.pdbx_seq_one_letter_code
_entity_poly.pdbx_strand_id
1 'polypeptide(L)'
;MHINMNVSEKFRNHRSWSKLVEIVKKLSYLKGKDDEFTLASGRKSNHFFDMKPLMMDPEGSILLAELMEIYLDELEPDFVGGLELGAVPLTAIAITGNANSTKGSKRKGFMVRKEPKGRGGRKTSNPPGIEGSSLANGGTIVVLEDVTTTGGSAIKAVKMINSKTNCKVLGVLAILDREEGGKQAFNDAGIPFESLLKLSDIAG
;
A
#
# COMPACT_ATOMS: atom_id res chain seq x y z
N MET A 1 -31.88 1.14 -7.44
CA MET A 1 -31.39 0.83 -6.09
C MET A 1 -29.94 0.41 -6.24
N HIS A 2 -28.98 1.36 -6.20
CA HIS A 2 -27.56 1.03 -6.24
C HIS A 2 -27.20 0.49 -4.85
N ILE A 3 -26.97 -0.81 -4.76
CA ILE A 3 -26.32 -1.41 -3.59
C ILE A 3 -24.92 -0.82 -3.58
N ASN A 4 -24.64 0.06 -2.63
CA ASN A 4 -23.28 0.58 -2.40
C ASN A 4 -22.45 -0.60 -1.87
N MET A 5 -21.81 -1.36 -2.77
CA MET A 5 -20.89 -2.42 -2.38
C MET A 5 -19.71 -1.80 -1.63
N ASN A 6 -19.35 -2.42 -0.52
CA ASN A 6 -18.11 -2.12 0.20
C ASN A 6 -16.91 -2.33 -0.73
N VAL A 7 -15.86 -1.52 -0.60
CA VAL A 7 -14.64 -1.59 -1.42
C VAL A 7 -14.03 -3.00 -1.41
N SER A 8 -13.99 -3.66 -0.27
CA SER A 8 -13.52 -5.05 -0.16
C SER A 8 -14.34 -6.03 -0.99
N GLU A 9 -15.65 -5.83 -1.15
CA GLU A 9 -16.50 -6.63 -2.04
C GLU A 9 -16.20 -6.35 -3.50
N LYS A 10 -15.91 -5.08 -3.86
CA LYS A 10 -15.50 -4.72 -5.22
C LYS A 10 -14.19 -5.41 -5.62
N PHE A 11 -13.22 -5.49 -4.71
CA PHE A 11 -11.98 -6.24 -4.96
C PHE A 11 -12.28 -7.70 -5.25
N ARG A 12 -13.04 -8.39 -4.37
CA ARG A 12 -13.35 -9.83 -4.48
C ARG A 12 -14.15 -10.17 -5.73
N ASN A 13 -15.00 -9.26 -6.20
CA ASN A 13 -15.82 -9.44 -7.40
C ASN A 13 -15.07 -9.09 -8.70
N HIS A 14 -13.86 -8.52 -8.60
CA HIS A 14 -13.06 -8.22 -9.79
C HIS A 14 -12.42 -9.49 -10.34
N ARG A 15 -12.42 -9.63 -11.68
CA ARG A 15 -11.86 -10.81 -12.41
C ARG A 15 -10.42 -11.16 -12.03
N SER A 16 -9.62 -10.16 -11.64
CA SER A 16 -8.20 -10.30 -11.31
C SER A 16 -7.96 -10.78 -9.88
N TRP A 17 -8.98 -10.77 -9.01
CA TRP A 17 -8.79 -11.05 -7.59
C TRP A 17 -8.38 -12.50 -7.32
N SER A 18 -9.11 -13.48 -7.88
CA SER A 18 -8.78 -14.90 -7.68
C SER A 18 -7.37 -15.22 -8.20
N LYS A 19 -6.99 -14.62 -9.32
CA LYS A 19 -5.66 -14.80 -9.90
C LYS A 19 -4.57 -14.14 -9.05
N LEU A 20 -4.85 -12.99 -8.43
CA LEU A 20 -3.94 -12.39 -7.46
C LEU A 20 -3.73 -13.30 -6.25
N VAL A 21 -4.78 -13.91 -5.72
CA VAL A 21 -4.67 -14.90 -4.62
C VAL A 21 -3.74 -16.05 -5.01
N GLU A 22 -3.90 -16.62 -6.20
CA GLU A 22 -3.07 -17.73 -6.69
C GLU A 22 -1.60 -17.34 -6.82
N ILE A 23 -1.32 -16.20 -7.45
CA ILE A 23 0.06 -15.75 -7.68
C ILE A 23 0.75 -15.34 -6.38
N VAL A 24 0.02 -14.75 -5.41
CA VAL A 24 0.53 -14.48 -4.06
C VAL A 24 0.92 -15.77 -3.36
N LYS A 25 0.08 -16.80 -3.42
CA LYS A 25 0.41 -18.13 -2.86
C LYS A 25 1.69 -18.70 -3.45
N LYS A 26 1.90 -18.51 -4.73
CA LYS A 26 3.05 -19.05 -5.48
C LYS A 26 4.35 -18.27 -5.23
N LEU A 27 4.29 -16.93 -5.24
CA LEU A 27 5.49 -16.07 -5.28
C LEU A 27 5.85 -15.44 -3.94
N SER A 28 4.87 -15.25 -3.06
CA SER A 28 5.00 -14.33 -1.92
C SER A 28 4.64 -14.92 -0.57
N TYR A 29 4.09 -16.13 -0.54
CA TYR A 29 3.64 -16.77 0.68
C TYR A 29 4.49 -18.00 1.03
N LEU A 30 4.91 -18.08 2.29
CA LEU A 30 5.54 -19.26 2.88
C LEU A 30 4.76 -19.70 4.10
N LYS A 31 4.44 -21.01 4.14
CA LYS A 31 3.88 -21.67 5.32
C LYS A 31 4.97 -22.42 6.04
N GLY A 32 5.28 -22.00 7.24
CA GLY A 32 6.23 -22.67 8.15
C GLY A 32 5.55 -23.65 9.08
N LYS A 33 6.38 -24.35 9.86
CA LYS A 33 5.95 -25.21 10.97
C LYS A 33 6.18 -24.46 12.28
N ASP A 34 5.30 -24.69 13.26
CA ASP A 34 5.46 -24.32 14.66
C ASP A 34 6.20 -22.99 14.94
N ASP A 35 5.56 -21.86 14.60
CA ASP A 35 6.10 -20.52 14.87
C ASP A 35 7.50 -20.24 14.27
N GLU A 36 7.76 -20.80 13.09
CA GLU A 36 9.06 -20.74 12.42
C GLU A 36 9.54 -19.33 12.12
N PHE A 37 8.61 -18.41 11.78
CA PHE A 37 8.98 -17.06 11.35
C PHE A 37 8.90 -16.05 12.50
N THR A 38 9.89 -15.16 12.56
CA THR A 38 9.83 -13.97 13.43
C THR A 38 9.50 -12.76 12.58
N LEU A 39 8.36 -12.12 12.87
CA LEU A 39 7.88 -10.96 12.14
C LEU A 39 8.60 -9.67 12.56
N ALA A 40 8.45 -8.60 11.78
CA ALA A 40 8.99 -7.28 12.12
C ALA A 40 8.45 -6.73 13.47
N SER A 41 7.28 -7.20 13.91
CA SER A 41 6.69 -6.90 15.23
C SER A 41 7.34 -7.66 16.38
N GLY A 42 8.26 -8.61 16.10
CA GLY A 42 8.82 -9.54 17.08
C GLY A 42 7.95 -10.77 17.38
N ARG A 43 6.74 -10.83 16.85
CA ARG A 43 5.84 -11.98 17.04
C ARG A 43 6.30 -13.18 16.24
N LYS A 44 6.03 -14.37 16.74
CA LYS A 44 6.18 -15.63 16.03
C LYS A 44 4.97 -15.92 15.16
N SER A 45 5.17 -16.56 14.01
CA SER A 45 4.10 -16.91 13.08
C SER A 45 4.46 -18.11 12.20
N ASN A 46 3.44 -18.87 11.81
CA ASN A 46 3.54 -19.93 10.79
C ASN A 46 3.41 -19.39 9.37
N HIS A 47 3.16 -18.10 9.22
CA HIS A 47 2.92 -17.46 7.94
C HIS A 47 3.95 -16.36 7.72
N PHE A 48 4.62 -16.40 6.57
CA PHE A 48 5.52 -15.35 6.14
C PHE A 48 5.10 -14.84 4.75
N PHE A 49 5.17 -13.52 4.58
CA PHE A 49 4.86 -12.86 3.30
C PHE A 49 6.00 -11.93 2.90
N ASP A 50 6.48 -12.10 1.68
CA ASP A 50 7.33 -11.14 0.99
C ASP A 50 6.67 -10.76 -0.35
N MET A 51 6.16 -9.54 -0.44
CA MET A 51 5.46 -9.07 -1.63
C MET A 51 6.40 -8.57 -2.73
N LYS A 52 7.70 -8.49 -2.48
CA LYS A 52 8.66 -8.03 -3.50
C LYS A 52 8.70 -8.91 -4.74
N PRO A 53 8.72 -10.26 -4.64
CA PRO A 53 8.62 -11.11 -5.83
C PRO A 53 7.35 -10.88 -6.64
N LEU A 54 6.19 -10.70 -5.99
CA LEU A 54 4.93 -10.38 -6.66
C LEU A 54 5.00 -9.03 -7.39
N MET A 55 5.48 -7.99 -6.70
CA MET A 55 5.57 -6.64 -7.27
C MET A 55 6.57 -6.51 -8.41
N MET A 56 7.53 -7.42 -8.49
CA MET A 56 8.56 -7.48 -9.54
C MET A 56 8.26 -8.53 -10.61
N ASP A 57 7.13 -9.22 -10.53
CA ASP A 57 6.62 -10.11 -11.55
C ASP A 57 5.72 -9.35 -12.53
N PRO A 58 5.84 -9.56 -13.86
CA PRO A 58 5.04 -8.84 -14.85
C PRO A 58 3.53 -9.04 -14.67
N GLU A 59 3.08 -10.27 -14.40
CA GLU A 59 1.67 -10.57 -14.19
C GLU A 59 1.19 -10.06 -12.84
N GLY A 60 1.98 -10.25 -11.78
CA GLY A 60 1.70 -9.75 -10.45
C GLY A 60 1.52 -8.23 -10.43
N SER A 61 2.39 -7.48 -11.11
CA SER A 61 2.31 -6.03 -11.19
C SER A 61 1.06 -5.54 -11.93
N ILE A 62 0.63 -6.23 -13.01
CA ILE A 62 -0.60 -5.90 -13.73
C ILE A 62 -1.83 -6.12 -12.85
N LEU A 63 -1.91 -7.28 -12.17
CA LEU A 63 -3.03 -7.61 -11.28
C LEU A 63 -3.13 -6.61 -10.11
N LEU A 64 -2.00 -6.22 -9.53
CA LEU A 64 -1.94 -5.19 -8.49
C LEU A 64 -2.43 -3.84 -9.01
N ALA A 65 -1.98 -3.41 -10.19
CA ALA A 65 -2.42 -2.16 -10.81
C ALA A 65 -3.95 -2.15 -10.99
N GLU A 66 -4.52 -3.18 -11.61
CA GLU A 66 -5.96 -3.29 -11.88
C GLU A 66 -6.80 -3.22 -10.59
N LEU A 67 -6.38 -3.92 -9.53
CA LEU A 67 -7.13 -3.94 -8.28
C LEU A 67 -6.97 -2.66 -7.46
N MET A 68 -5.76 -2.08 -7.44
CA MET A 68 -5.55 -0.80 -6.75
C MET A 68 -6.37 0.34 -7.37
N GLU A 69 -6.58 0.33 -8.70
CA GLU A 69 -7.38 1.35 -9.38
C GLU A 69 -8.82 1.42 -8.82
N ILE A 70 -9.40 0.31 -8.36
CA ILE A 70 -10.75 0.29 -7.79
C ILE A 70 -10.87 1.27 -6.60
N TYR A 71 -9.88 1.29 -5.72
CA TYR A 71 -9.86 2.18 -4.55
C TYR A 71 -9.35 3.58 -4.90
N LEU A 72 -8.31 3.63 -5.70
CA LEU A 72 -7.65 4.89 -6.06
C LEU A 72 -8.54 5.77 -6.97
N ASP A 73 -9.35 5.16 -7.83
CA ASP A 73 -10.29 5.89 -8.68
C ASP A 73 -11.52 6.42 -7.91
N GLU A 74 -11.85 5.83 -6.75
CA GLU A 74 -12.90 6.37 -5.88
C GLU A 74 -12.44 7.59 -5.08
N LEU A 75 -11.17 7.62 -4.70
CA LEU A 75 -10.61 8.67 -3.86
C LEU A 75 -9.94 9.79 -4.68
N GLU A 76 -9.57 9.51 -5.93
CA GLU A 76 -8.88 10.44 -6.85
C GLU A 76 -7.72 11.19 -6.19
N PRO A 77 -6.75 10.50 -5.54
CA PRO A 77 -5.65 11.19 -4.88
C PRO A 77 -4.70 11.85 -5.88
N ASP A 78 -4.16 13.02 -5.52
CA ASP A 78 -3.11 13.69 -6.29
C ASP A 78 -1.79 12.92 -6.23
N PHE A 79 -1.54 12.22 -5.10
CA PHE A 79 -0.31 11.50 -4.86
C PHE A 79 -0.56 10.14 -4.23
N VAL A 80 0.32 9.18 -4.58
CA VAL A 80 0.41 7.87 -3.93
C VAL A 80 1.83 7.59 -3.50
N GLY A 81 2.04 6.87 -2.41
CA GLY A 81 3.36 6.49 -1.92
C GLY A 81 3.32 6.03 -0.48
N GLY A 82 4.46 5.59 0.06
CA GLY A 82 4.51 5.08 1.42
C GLY A 82 5.93 4.92 1.93
N LEU A 83 6.10 4.20 3.05
CA LEU A 83 7.40 4.00 3.68
C LEU A 83 8.27 3.04 2.86
N GLU A 84 9.54 3.39 2.65
CA GLU A 84 10.50 2.48 2.03
C GLU A 84 10.67 1.21 2.89
N LEU A 85 10.97 0.03 2.29
CA LEU A 85 11.23 -0.23 0.88
C LEU A 85 9.98 -0.74 0.14
N GLY A 86 9.05 -1.43 0.81
CA GLY A 86 7.92 -2.14 0.20
C GLY A 86 7.01 -1.23 -0.63
N ALA A 87 6.74 -0.02 -0.15
CA ALA A 87 5.90 0.92 -0.88
C ALA A 87 6.52 1.46 -2.18
N VAL A 88 7.84 1.37 -2.38
CA VAL A 88 8.50 1.97 -3.56
C VAL A 88 8.08 1.29 -4.87
N PRO A 89 8.24 -0.05 -5.04
CA PRO A 89 7.76 -0.71 -6.25
C PRO A 89 6.23 -0.62 -6.39
N LEU A 90 5.49 -0.68 -5.29
CA LEU A 90 4.02 -0.54 -5.31
C LEU A 90 3.57 0.84 -5.81
N THR A 91 4.30 1.90 -5.44
CA THR A 91 4.08 3.26 -5.96
C THR A 91 4.29 3.32 -7.46
N ALA A 92 5.35 2.71 -7.98
CA ALA A 92 5.61 2.67 -9.42
C ALA A 92 4.48 1.94 -10.18
N ILE A 93 3.99 0.82 -9.64
CA ILE A 93 2.84 0.08 -10.19
C ILE A 93 1.59 0.96 -10.22
N ALA A 94 1.26 1.63 -9.12
CA ALA A 94 0.07 2.48 -9.01
C ALA A 94 0.08 3.66 -9.99
N ILE A 95 1.22 4.34 -10.17
CA ILE A 95 1.30 5.46 -11.14
C ILE A 95 1.30 4.97 -12.59
N THR A 96 1.88 3.80 -12.88
CA THR A 96 1.88 3.21 -14.23
C THR A 96 0.48 2.75 -14.63
N GLY A 97 -0.27 2.11 -13.73
CA GLY A 97 -1.68 1.74 -13.94
C GLY A 97 -2.52 2.98 -14.31
N ASN A 98 -2.37 4.06 -13.54
CA ASN A 98 -3.09 5.32 -13.81
C ASN A 98 -2.64 6.04 -15.09
N ALA A 99 -1.42 5.80 -15.60
CA ALA A 99 -0.92 6.49 -16.79
C ALA A 99 -1.82 6.27 -18.02
N ASN A 100 -2.44 5.10 -18.13
CA ASN A 100 -3.34 4.73 -19.22
C ASN A 100 -4.83 4.99 -18.90
N SER A 101 -5.15 5.45 -17.69
CA SER A 101 -6.52 5.80 -17.32
C SER A 101 -7.00 6.99 -18.12
N THR A 102 -8.25 6.93 -18.59
CA THR A 102 -8.96 8.05 -19.19
C THR A 102 -9.73 8.88 -18.16
N LYS A 103 -9.75 8.42 -16.91
CA LYS A 103 -10.44 9.07 -15.79
C LYS A 103 -9.48 9.91 -14.97
N GLY A 104 -9.97 11.05 -14.49
CA GLY A 104 -9.31 11.88 -13.50
C GLY A 104 -7.94 12.47 -13.90
N SER A 105 -7.30 13.11 -12.95
CA SER A 105 -5.93 13.62 -13.08
C SER A 105 -4.92 12.49 -12.92
N LYS A 106 -3.74 12.65 -13.55
CA LYS A 106 -2.65 11.70 -13.40
C LYS A 106 -2.02 11.85 -12.02
N ARG A 107 -2.16 10.81 -11.18
CA ARG A 107 -1.55 10.80 -9.86
C ARG A 107 -0.02 10.67 -9.94
N LYS A 108 0.67 11.28 -8.99
CA LYS A 108 2.13 11.30 -8.91
C LYS A 108 2.62 10.44 -7.75
N GLY A 109 3.86 9.94 -7.85
CA GLY A 109 4.46 9.09 -6.82
C GLY A 109 5.41 9.83 -5.91
N PHE A 110 5.40 9.47 -4.63
CA PHE A 110 6.40 9.88 -3.64
C PHE A 110 6.82 8.67 -2.79
N MET A 111 7.88 8.81 -2.01
CA MET A 111 8.25 7.83 -0.99
C MET A 111 8.66 8.51 0.31
N VAL A 112 8.41 7.83 1.41
CA VAL A 112 8.86 8.20 2.75
C VAL A 112 10.04 7.31 3.12
N ARG A 113 11.15 7.91 3.54
CA ARG A 113 12.34 7.18 3.98
C ARG A 113 12.27 6.85 5.47
N LYS A 114 12.81 5.69 5.83
CA LYS A 114 12.99 5.32 7.25
C LYS A 114 13.93 6.30 7.95
N GLU A 115 14.99 6.70 7.22
CA GLU A 115 15.96 7.69 7.68
C GLU A 115 16.18 8.77 6.61
N PRO A 116 16.29 10.04 6.99
CA PRO A 116 16.60 11.11 6.05
C PRO A 116 17.95 10.88 5.35
N LYS A 117 18.03 11.17 4.06
CA LYS A 117 19.27 11.05 3.29
C LYS A 117 20.30 12.06 3.80
N GLY A 118 21.46 11.56 4.22
CA GLY A 118 22.56 12.38 4.73
C GLY A 118 23.38 13.10 3.65
N ARG A 119 23.25 12.73 2.36
CA ARG A 119 24.05 13.25 1.24
C ARG A 119 23.23 13.34 -0.05
N GLY A 120 23.64 14.23 -0.97
CA GLY A 120 23.08 14.40 -2.32
C GLY A 120 22.14 15.60 -2.44
N GLY A 121 21.97 16.06 -3.70
CA GLY A 121 21.08 17.16 -4.05
C GLY A 121 19.60 16.73 -4.05
N ARG A 122 18.71 17.71 -3.91
CA ARG A 122 17.26 17.53 -4.06
C ARG A 122 16.75 18.43 -5.18
N LYS A 123 15.98 17.87 -6.12
CA LYS A 123 15.31 18.66 -7.16
C LYS A 123 13.94 19.16 -6.72
N THR A 124 13.38 18.60 -5.65
CA THR A 124 12.06 18.96 -5.12
C THR A 124 12.21 19.67 -3.78
N SER A 125 11.27 20.56 -3.47
CA SER A 125 11.17 21.25 -2.18
C SER A 125 10.59 20.38 -1.06
N ASN A 126 10.62 19.07 -1.21
CA ASN A 126 10.10 18.16 -0.19
C ASN A 126 10.91 18.25 1.10
N PRO A 127 10.28 18.13 2.25
CA PRO A 127 10.96 18.09 3.53
C PRO A 127 11.89 16.84 3.64
N PRO A 128 12.90 16.88 4.53
CA PRO A 128 13.78 15.74 4.77
C PRO A 128 13.01 14.45 5.08
N GLY A 129 13.35 13.36 4.37
CA GLY A 129 12.71 12.06 4.50
C GLY A 129 11.54 11.83 3.53
N ILE A 130 11.20 12.79 2.67
CA ILE A 130 10.24 12.60 1.57
C ILE A 130 10.96 12.84 0.24
N GLU A 131 10.84 11.89 -0.68
CA GLU A 131 11.45 11.94 -2.01
C GLU A 131 10.40 11.65 -3.10
N GLY A 132 10.74 11.90 -4.37
CA GLY A 132 9.82 11.74 -5.50
C GLY A 132 9.18 13.06 -5.92
N SER A 133 7.89 13.03 -6.26
CA SER A 133 7.17 14.23 -6.69
C SER A 133 7.06 15.26 -5.56
N SER A 134 7.02 16.55 -5.95
CA SER A 134 6.92 17.63 -4.96
C SER A 134 5.55 17.66 -4.29
N LEU A 135 5.54 17.65 -2.97
CA LEU A 135 4.36 17.82 -2.11
C LEU A 135 4.21 19.27 -1.60
N ALA A 136 5.04 20.21 -2.08
CA ALA A 136 5.12 21.57 -1.54
C ALA A 136 3.81 22.36 -1.64
N ASN A 137 3.00 22.11 -2.66
CA ASN A 137 1.73 22.79 -2.87
C ASN A 137 0.54 22.14 -2.15
N GLY A 138 0.78 21.13 -1.33
CA GLY A 138 -0.28 20.32 -0.75
C GLY A 138 -0.93 19.41 -1.78
N GLY A 139 -2.09 18.85 -1.41
CA GLY A 139 -2.87 17.93 -2.23
C GLY A 139 -3.36 16.74 -1.40
N THR A 140 -4.01 15.79 -2.06
CA THR A 140 -4.56 14.59 -1.45
C THR A 140 -3.63 13.39 -1.65
N ILE A 141 -3.54 12.52 -0.65
CA ILE A 141 -2.61 11.38 -0.64
C ILE A 141 -3.34 10.10 -0.24
N VAL A 142 -3.06 9.00 -0.94
CA VAL A 142 -3.25 7.65 -0.43
C VAL A 142 -1.88 7.04 -0.12
N VAL A 143 -1.72 6.55 1.12
CA VAL A 143 -0.50 5.85 1.55
C VAL A 143 -0.60 4.39 1.13
N LEU A 144 0.48 3.88 0.51
CA LEU A 144 0.58 2.49 0.06
C LEU A 144 1.46 1.68 1.03
N GLU A 145 1.07 0.43 1.27
CA GLU A 145 1.80 -0.53 2.10
C GLU A 145 1.82 -1.90 1.42
N ASP A 146 2.90 -2.63 1.50
CA ASP A 146 2.96 -3.99 0.95
C ASP A 146 2.26 -5.00 1.87
N VAL A 147 2.63 -5.05 3.14
CA VAL A 147 2.03 -5.95 4.15
C VAL A 147 1.77 -5.20 5.45
N THR A 148 0.53 -5.21 5.87
CA THR A 148 0.14 -4.68 7.19
C THR A 148 0.09 -5.80 8.21
N THR A 149 0.86 -5.67 9.30
CA THR A 149 0.73 -6.47 10.52
C THR A 149 0.00 -5.67 11.59
N THR A 150 0.70 -4.79 12.29
CA THR A 150 0.17 -3.88 13.33
C THR A 150 -0.11 -2.47 12.80
N GLY A 151 0.14 -2.18 11.52
CA GLY A 151 -0.06 -0.87 10.92
C GLY A 151 1.02 0.18 11.23
N GLY A 152 2.03 -0.16 12.05
CA GLY A 152 3.01 0.81 12.55
C GLY A 152 3.79 1.57 11.47
N SER A 153 4.19 0.88 10.38
CA SER A 153 4.93 1.48 9.25
C SER A 153 4.11 2.56 8.54
N ALA A 154 2.90 2.22 8.13
CA ALA A 154 2.03 3.15 7.42
C ALA A 154 1.58 4.31 8.32
N ILE A 155 1.25 4.05 9.60
CA ILE A 155 0.91 5.11 10.58
C ILE A 155 2.10 6.07 10.76
N LYS A 156 3.34 5.57 10.80
CA LYS A 156 4.55 6.41 10.85
C LYS A 156 4.66 7.29 9.60
N ALA A 157 4.41 6.74 8.41
CA ALA A 157 4.40 7.50 7.16
C ALA A 157 3.33 8.59 7.18
N VAL A 158 2.08 8.27 7.58
CA VAL A 158 0.98 9.23 7.73
C VAL A 158 1.34 10.36 8.69
N LYS A 159 1.89 10.05 9.86
CA LYS A 159 2.33 11.05 10.84
C LYS A 159 3.41 11.97 10.27
N MET A 160 4.37 11.42 9.51
CA MET A 160 5.42 12.21 8.88
C MET A 160 4.84 13.15 7.82
N ILE A 161 3.95 12.67 6.97
CA ILE A 161 3.26 13.48 5.95
C ILE A 161 2.49 14.61 6.61
N ASN A 162 1.63 14.31 7.57
CA ASN A 162 0.80 15.30 8.27
C ASN A 162 1.63 16.35 9.02
N SER A 163 2.80 15.98 9.56
CA SER A 163 3.64 16.91 10.32
C SER A 163 4.54 17.78 9.45
N LYS A 164 4.84 17.37 8.21
CA LYS A 164 5.85 18.01 7.37
C LYS A 164 5.32 18.60 6.07
N THR A 165 4.07 18.34 5.72
CA THR A 165 3.45 18.80 4.47
C THR A 165 2.05 19.36 4.73
N ASN A 166 1.52 20.11 3.76
CA ASN A 166 0.13 20.56 3.74
C ASN A 166 -0.79 19.58 3.00
N CYS A 167 -0.37 18.33 2.84
CA CYS A 167 -1.18 17.31 2.19
C CYS A 167 -2.19 16.68 3.13
N LYS A 168 -3.35 16.30 2.58
CA LYS A 168 -4.39 15.56 3.30
C LYS A 168 -4.29 14.08 2.97
N VAL A 169 -4.05 13.22 3.96
CA VAL A 169 -4.11 11.77 3.77
C VAL A 169 -5.57 11.33 3.75
N LEU A 170 -5.99 10.68 2.65
CA LEU A 170 -7.33 10.16 2.44
C LEU A 170 -7.49 8.75 3.01
N GLY A 171 -6.43 7.97 3.05
CA GLY A 171 -6.42 6.62 3.59
C GLY A 171 -5.11 5.88 3.32
N VAL A 172 -5.10 4.62 3.74
CA VAL A 172 -4.03 3.65 3.51
C VAL A 172 -4.60 2.48 2.70
N LEU A 173 -3.87 2.06 1.67
CA LEU A 173 -4.16 0.86 0.90
C LEU A 173 -2.98 -0.12 1.01
N ALA A 174 -3.25 -1.34 1.51
CA ALA A 174 -2.27 -2.41 1.57
C ALA A 174 -2.52 -3.50 0.52
N ILE A 175 -1.48 -4.23 0.10
CA ILE A 175 -1.68 -5.46 -0.66
C ILE A 175 -2.31 -6.51 0.26
N LEU A 176 -1.72 -6.71 1.44
CA LEU A 176 -2.15 -7.75 2.39
C LEU A 176 -2.33 -7.19 3.80
N ASP A 177 -3.49 -7.45 4.39
CA ASP A 177 -3.71 -7.36 5.84
C ASP A 177 -3.50 -8.74 6.48
N ARG A 178 -2.58 -8.83 7.42
CA ARG A 178 -2.31 -10.07 8.16
C ARG A 178 -3.33 -10.37 9.27
N GLU A 179 -4.32 -9.49 9.45
CA GLU A 179 -5.35 -9.62 10.50
C GLU A 179 -4.75 -9.69 11.93
N GLU A 180 -3.60 -9.02 12.13
CA GLU A 180 -2.86 -8.99 13.40
C GLU A 180 -3.03 -7.66 14.18
N GLY A 181 -4.17 -7.02 14.02
CA GLY A 181 -4.53 -5.78 14.73
C GLY A 181 -4.27 -4.49 13.96
N GLY A 182 -3.74 -4.55 12.73
CA GLY A 182 -3.47 -3.37 11.90
C GLY A 182 -4.73 -2.54 11.64
N LYS A 183 -5.83 -3.18 11.25
CA LYS A 183 -7.11 -2.49 11.02
C LYS A 183 -7.60 -1.72 12.25
N GLN A 184 -7.48 -2.30 13.45
CA GLN A 184 -7.85 -1.62 14.68
C GLN A 184 -6.95 -0.42 14.95
N ALA A 185 -5.62 -0.57 14.76
CA ALA A 185 -4.68 0.53 14.96
C ALA A 185 -4.94 1.72 14.01
N PHE A 186 -5.33 1.46 12.75
CA PHE A 186 -5.75 2.52 11.83
C PHE A 186 -7.05 3.20 12.29
N ASN A 187 -8.05 2.43 12.74
CA ASN A 187 -9.29 2.98 13.27
C ASN A 187 -9.03 3.88 14.49
N ASP A 188 -8.20 3.44 15.43
CA ASP A 188 -7.83 4.21 16.62
C ASP A 188 -7.06 5.49 16.26
N ALA A 189 -6.32 5.47 15.14
CA ALA A 189 -5.63 6.64 14.61
C ALA A 189 -6.51 7.54 13.73
N GLY A 190 -7.78 7.17 13.50
CA GLY A 190 -8.68 7.91 12.60
C GLY A 190 -8.28 7.86 11.12
N ILE A 191 -7.59 6.82 10.69
CA ILE A 191 -7.06 6.65 9.32
C ILE A 191 -7.91 5.61 8.59
N PRO A 192 -8.60 5.95 7.48
CA PRO A 192 -9.25 4.97 6.63
C PRO A 192 -8.25 3.93 6.11
N PHE A 193 -8.60 2.65 6.19
CA PHE A 193 -7.73 1.55 5.78
C PHE A 193 -8.48 0.50 4.98
N GLU A 194 -7.89 0.12 3.85
CA GLU A 194 -8.34 -1.00 3.01
C GLU A 194 -7.16 -1.88 2.61
N SER A 195 -7.45 -3.15 2.30
CA SER A 195 -6.46 -4.09 1.77
C SER A 195 -7.06 -4.90 0.63
N LEU A 196 -6.24 -5.20 -0.39
CA LEU A 196 -6.65 -6.03 -1.52
C LEU A 196 -6.94 -7.46 -1.08
N LEU A 197 -6.12 -7.96 -0.15
CA LEU A 197 -6.17 -9.33 0.38
C LEU A 197 -6.03 -9.33 1.90
N LYS A 198 -6.52 -10.39 2.52
CA LYS A 198 -6.33 -10.71 3.93
C LYS A 198 -5.60 -12.04 4.08
N LEU A 199 -5.00 -12.27 5.25
CA LEU A 199 -4.39 -13.56 5.59
C LEU A 199 -5.38 -14.71 5.38
N SER A 200 -6.62 -14.54 5.80
CA SER A 200 -7.69 -15.53 5.65
C SER A 200 -8.01 -15.88 4.18
N ASP A 201 -7.73 -15.01 3.22
CA ASP A 201 -7.90 -15.28 1.78
C ASP A 201 -6.79 -16.21 1.24
N ILE A 202 -5.64 -16.25 1.89
CA ILE A 202 -4.45 -16.99 1.45
C ILE A 202 -4.30 -18.30 2.22
N ALA A 203 -4.45 -18.29 3.54
CA ALA A 203 -4.15 -19.40 4.44
C ALA A 203 -5.38 -20.25 4.80
N GLY A 204 -6.57 -19.83 4.35
CA GLY A 204 -7.83 -20.55 4.55
C GLY A 204 -7.97 -21.79 3.67
#